data_a45f9701b974134b62a64f1c54f3e6f9
#
_entry.id   a45f9701b974134b62a64f1c54f3e6f9
#
_cell.length_a   1.000
_cell.length_b   1.000
_cell.length_c   1.000
_cell.angle_alpha   90.00
_cell.angle_beta   90.00
_cell.angle_gamma   90.00
#
_symmetry.space_group_name_H-M   'P 1'
#
loop_
_entity.id
_entity.type
_entity.pdbx_description
1 polymer ?
#
loop_
_entity_poly.entity_id
_entity_poly.type
_entity_poly.pdbx_seq_one_letter_code
_entity_poly.pdbx_strand_id
1 'polypeptide(L)'
;MSTIDSKIPEGPLAEKWTNYKAHQKLVNPANKRRLDIIVVGTGLAGGSAAATLGELGFNVLNFCIQDSPRRAHSIAAQGGINAAKNYQNDGDSVYRLFYDTIKGGDYRAREANVYRLAEVSNNIIDQCVAQGVPFAREYGGQLANRSFGGAQVSRTFYAKGQTGQQLLLGAYASLNRQVKKGTVKQFTRYEMLDLVIIDGRARGIIARNLVTGEIERFAAHAVVIATGGYGNVYFLSTNAMASNGSVAVQCYHKGAYFANPAYAQIHPTCIPAHGEFQSKLTLMSESLRNDGRIWVPKKKEDAEAIRAGKLKPTDIKEEDRDYYLERRYPAFGNLVPRDVASRAAKERCDAGYGVGATGYAVYLDFKESIERLGKQAIQGLDHHVIESLGGEQAAIQIKGKEAVASRYG
;
A
#
# COMPACT_ATOMS: atom_id res chain seq x y z
N MET A 1 -15.11 -33.63 -7.32
CA MET A 1 -14.43 -32.37 -6.97
C MET A 1 -15.45 -31.51 -6.23
N SER A 2 -15.17 -31.13 -4.98
CA SER A 2 -16.03 -30.17 -4.28
C SER A 2 -15.94 -28.83 -4.99
N THR A 3 -17.07 -28.32 -5.45
CA THR A 3 -17.16 -26.96 -6.00
C THR A 3 -16.82 -25.98 -4.88
N ILE A 4 -15.82 -25.13 -5.09
CA ILE A 4 -15.46 -24.08 -4.14
C ILE A 4 -16.63 -23.09 -4.09
N ASP A 5 -17.38 -23.09 -2.99
CA ASP A 5 -18.39 -22.08 -2.73
C ASP A 5 -17.73 -20.77 -2.30
N SER A 6 -17.70 -19.82 -3.21
CA SER A 6 -17.12 -18.49 -2.97
C SER A 6 -18.04 -17.57 -2.16
N LYS A 7 -19.26 -17.99 -1.85
CA LYS A 7 -20.28 -17.22 -1.11
C LYS A 7 -20.46 -15.80 -1.65
N ILE A 8 -20.50 -15.67 -2.98
CA ILE A 8 -20.78 -14.40 -3.62
C ILE A 8 -22.28 -14.09 -3.47
N PRO A 9 -22.66 -12.91 -2.97
CA PRO A 9 -24.07 -12.53 -2.88
C PRO A 9 -24.77 -12.56 -4.24
N GLU A 10 -26.04 -12.93 -4.26
CA GLU A 10 -26.87 -12.96 -5.47
C GLU A 10 -27.46 -11.59 -5.80
N GLY A 11 -27.99 -11.45 -7.03
CA GLY A 11 -28.65 -10.24 -7.50
C GLY A 11 -27.80 -9.36 -8.43
N PRO A 12 -28.32 -8.19 -8.84
CA PRO A 12 -27.60 -7.21 -9.62
C PRO A 12 -26.32 -6.72 -8.91
N LEU A 13 -25.26 -6.44 -9.65
CA LEU A 13 -23.95 -6.07 -9.11
C LEU A 13 -24.01 -4.97 -8.05
N ALA A 14 -24.73 -3.89 -8.32
CA ALA A 14 -24.86 -2.75 -7.42
C ALA A 14 -25.65 -3.05 -6.13
N GLU A 15 -26.46 -4.10 -6.14
CA GLU A 15 -27.36 -4.43 -5.02
C GLU A 15 -26.91 -5.65 -4.22
N LYS A 16 -25.97 -6.46 -4.74
CA LYS A 16 -25.56 -7.74 -4.15
C LYS A 16 -25.28 -7.65 -2.64
N TRP A 17 -24.42 -6.71 -2.22
CA TRP A 17 -24.06 -6.56 -0.82
C TRP A 17 -25.17 -5.94 0.03
N THR A 18 -25.99 -5.06 -0.54
CA THR A 18 -27.16 -4.47 0.14
C THR A 18 -28.21 -5.54 0.41
N ASN A 19 -28.53 -6.38 -0.59
CA ASN A 19 -29.47 -7.50 -0.44
C ASN A 19 -28.93 -8.53 0.55
N TYR A 20 -27.65 -8.90 0.45
CA TYR A 20 -27.03 -9.82 1.40
C TYR A 20 -27.13 -9.31 2.85
N LYS A 21 -26.82 -8.03 3.10
CA LYS A 21 -26.93 -7.42 4.42
C LYS A 21 -28.36 -7.40 4.95
N ALA A 22 -29.33 -7.13 4.11
CA ALA A 22 -30.75 -7.10 4.49
C ALA A 22 -31.24 -8.48 5.01
N HIS A 23 -30.66 -9.57 4.52
CA HIS A 23 -31.01 -10.93 4.95
C HIS A 23 -30.17 -11.45 6.14
N GLN A 24 -29.19 -10.69 6.61
CA GLN A 24 -28.37 -11.13 7.73
C GLN A 24 -29.08 -10.94 9.08
N LYS A 25 -29.06 -11.98 9.90
CA LYS A 25 -29.54 -11.90 11.28
C LYS A 25 -28.55 -11.07 12.10
N LEU A 26 -29.00 -9.92 12.57
CA LEU A 26 -28.18 -9.02 13.39
C LEU A 26 -28.08 -9.50 14.84
N VAL A 27 -26.93 -9.26 15.45
CA VAL A 27 -26.75 -9.47 16.88
C VAL A 27 -27.52 -8.39 17.64
N ASN A 28 -28.36 -8.80 18.60
CA ASN A 28 -29.04 -7.86 19.47
C ASN A 28 -28.01 -7.00 20.23
N PRO A 29 -28.16 -5.65 20.23
CA PRO A 29 -27.23 -4.75 20.90
C PRO A 29 -26.90 -5.13 22.35
N ALA A 30 -27.89 -5.62 23.12
CA ALA A 30 -27.69 -6.07 24.50
C ALA A 30 -26.76 -7.28 24.64
N ASN A 31 -26.62 -8.10 23.58
CA ASN A 31 -25.78 -9.30 23.58
C ASN A 31 -24.36 -9.05 23.06
N LYS A 32 -24.09 -7.91 22.42
CA LYS A 32 -22.76 -7.62 21.82
C LYS A 32 -21.64 -7.73 22.85
N ARG A 33 -21.83 -7.21 24.06
CA ARG A 33 -20.85 -7.27 25.16
C ARG A 33 -20.54 -8.69 25.68
N ARG A 34 -21.29 -9.71 25.23
CA ARG A 34 -21.07 -11.12 25.58
C ARG A 34 -20.27 -11.85 24.51
N LEU A 35 -19.96 -11.17 23.42
CA LEU A 35 -19.25 -11.75 22.28
C LEU A 35 -17.83 -11.24 22.24
N ASP A 36 -16.89 -12.16 22.28
CA ASP A 36 -15.46 -11.90 22.15
C ASP A 36 -15.04 -12.08 20.70
N ILE A 37 -14.30 -11.10 20.18
CA ILE A 37 -13.80 -11.13 18.81
C ILE A 37 -12.29 -10.93 18.85
N ILE A 38 -11.55 -11.85 18.22
CA ILE A 38 -10.12 -11.72 18.02
C ILE A 38 -9.86 -10.98 16.72
N VAL A 39 -8.97 -9.97 16.75
CA VAL A 39 -8.43 -9.29 15.57
C VAL A 39 -6.93 -9.46 15.57
N VAL A 40 -6.40 -10.20 14.59
CA VAL A 40 -4.97 -10.41 14.42
C VAL A 40 -4.42 -9.44 13.40
N GLY A 41 -3.55 -8.54 13.84
CA GLY A 41 -3.01 -7.44 13.07
C GLY A 41 -3.50 -6.08 13.57
N THR A 42 -2.63 -5.07 13.47
CA THR A 42 -2.85 -3.71 13.99
C THR A 42 -2.53 -2.63 12.97
N GLY A 43 -2.37 -3.00 11.70
CA GLY A 43 -2.30 -2.06 10.59
C GLY A 43 -3.63 -1.34 10.35
N LEU A 44 -3.77 -0.63 9.25
CA LEU A 44 -5.01 0.09 8.92
C LEU A 44 -6.25 -0.80 9.01
N ALA A 45 -6.21 -2.00 8.43
CA ALA A 45 -7.34 -2.93 8.46
C ALA A 45 -7.66 -3.41 9.87
N GLY A 46 -6.66 -3.93 10.60
CA GLY A 46 -6.86 -4.51 11.93
C GLY A 46 -7.18 -3.45 12.99
N GLY A 47 -6.48 -2.32 12.96
CA GLY A 47 -6.74 -1.19 13.87
C GLY A 47 -8.14 -0.60 13.68
N SER A 48 -8.57 -0.39 12.43
CA SER A 48 -9.92 0.09 12.13
C SER A 48 -11.00 -0.92 12.50
N ALA A 49 -10.78 -2.21 12.21
CA ALA A 49 -11.72 -3.27 12.58
C ALA A 49 -11.88 -3.37 14.10
N ALA A 50 -10.78 -3.40 14.86
CA ALA A 50 -10.81 -3.48 16.32
C ALA A 50 -11.48 -2.24 16.94
N ALA A 51 -11.17 -1.03 16.43
CA ALA A 51 -11.81 0.20 16.89
C ALA A 51 -13.32 0.16 16.64
N THR A 52 -13.75 -0.17 15.41
CA THR A 52 -15.17 -0.22 15.04
C THR A 52 -15.93 -1.28 15.84
N LEU A 53 -15.38 -2.46 16.00
CA LEU A 53 -16.00 -3.52 16.79
C LEU A 53 -16.16 -3.10 18.28
N GLY A 54 -15.15 -2.46 18.85
CA GLY A 54 -15.20 -1.91 20.20
C GLY A 54 -16.25 -0.80 20.34
N GLU A 55 -16.37 0.10 19.36
CA GLU A 55 -17.41 1.13 19.29
C GLU A 55 -18.82 0.54 19.22
N LEU A 56 -18.98 -0.57 18.49
CA LEU A 56 -20.23 -1.30 18.40
C LEU A 56 -20.61 -2.08 19.65
N GLY A 57 -19.72 -2.15 20.66
CA GLY A 57 -19.97 -2.77 21.96
C GLY A 57 -19.56 -4.23 22.08
N PHE A 58 -18.74 -4.76 21.18
CA PHE A 58 -18.12 -6.09 21.31
C PHE A 58 -16.88 -6.03 22.20
N ASN A 59 -16.54 -7.17 22.82
CA ASN A 59 -15.24 -7.35 23.45
C ASN A 59 -14.22 -7.73 22.38
N VAL A 60 -13.12 -7.01 22.28
CA VAL A 60 -12.12 -7.25 21.24
C VAL A 60 -10.77 -7.56 21.85
N LEU A 61 -10.15 -8.67 21.39
CA LEU A 61 -8.78 -9.02 21.68
C LEU A 61 -7.96 -8.74 20.43
N ASN A 62 -7.09 -7.74 20.47
CA ASN A 62 -6.34 -7.27 19.30
C ASN A 62 -4.86 -7.59 19.42
N PHE A 63 -4.32 -8.37 18.50
CA PHE A 63 -2.96 -8.91 18.52
C PHE A 63 -2.03 -8.20 17.56
N CYS A 64 -0.85 -7.85 18.05
CA CYS A 64 0.22 -7.19 17.31
C CYS A 64 1.54 -7.96 17.51
N ILE A 65 2.16 -8.40 16.41
CA ILE A 65 3.49 -9.05 16.47
C ILE A 65 4.58 -8.04 16.85
N GLN A 66 4.40 -6.77 16.51
CA GLN A 66 5.32 -5.69 16.82
C GLN A 66 5.13 -5.18 18.25
N ASP A 67 6.06 -4.39 18.71
CA ASP A 67 5.99 -3.68 20.00
C ASP A 67 4.97 -2.54 20.00
N SER A 68 4.57 -2.07 18.82
CA SER A 68 3.60 -1.00 18.64
C SER A 68 2.77 -1.19 17.36
N PRO A 69 1.44 -0.94 17.40
CA PRO A 69 0.59 -0.88 16.21
C PRO A 69 1.08 0.07 15.13
N ARG A 70 1.79 1.13 15.51
CA ARG A 70 2.34 2.13 14.59
C ARG A 70 3.47 1.61 13.69
N ARG A 71 3.97 0.40 13.92
CA ARG A 71 5.01 -0.24 13.10
C ARG A 71 4.45 -1.08 11.95
N ALA A 72 3.15 -1.08 11.74
CA ALA A 72 2.54 -1.77 10.59
C ALA A 72 3.03 -1.17 9.27
N HIS A 73 3.11 -2.01 8.24
CA HIS A 73 3.56 -1.58 6.90
C HIS A 73 2.74 -0.40 6.33
N SER A 74 1.50 -0.22 6.77
CA SER A 74 0.65 0.93 6.41
C SER A 74 1.33 2.29 6.56
N ILE A 75 2.27 2.42 7.51
CA ILE A 75 3.03 3.67 7.74
C ILE A 75 3.87 4.07 6.52
N ALA A 76 4.26 3.13 5.69
CA ALA A 76 5.13 3.36 4.55
C ALA A 76 4.40 3.85 3.29
N ALA A 77 3.07 3.83 3.25
CA ALA A 77 2.30 4.29 2.10
C ALA A 77 2.34 5.82 2.00
N GLN A 78 2.67 6.35 0.82
CA GLN A 78 2.96 7.78 0.64
C GLN A 78 1.99 8.46 -0.34
N GLY A 79 1.63 7.81 -1.44
CA GLY A 79 0.98 8.43 -2.59
C GLY A 79 -0.42 8.99 -2.33
N GLY A 80 -1.27 8.27 -1.66
CA GLY A 80 -2.66 8.62 -1.40
C GLY A 80 -3.61 7.44 -1.48
N ILE A 81 -4.89 7.69 -1.29
CA ILE A 81 -5.98 6.72 -1.41
C ILE A 81 -7.06 7.22 -2.37
N ASN A 82 -7.62 6.31 -3.15
CA ASN A 82 -8.65 6.63 -4.14
C ASN A 82 -10.04 6.54 -3.54
N ALA A 83 -10.89 7.52 -3.87
CA ALA A 83 -12.32 7.50 -3.58
C ALA A 83 -13.12 8.23 -4.66
N ALA A 84 -14.30 7.72 -4.97
CA ALA A 84 -15.15 8.20 -6.06
C ALA A 84 -16.00 9.43 -5.65
N LYS A 85 -15.36 10.49 -5.10
CA LYS A 85 -16.06 11.69 -4.66
C LYS A 85 -16.37 12.70 -5.77
N ASN A 86 -15.71 12.59 -6.91
CA ASN A 86 -15.92 13.45 -8.08
C ASN A 86 -15.90 14.96 -7.77
N TYR A 87 -15.02 15.43 -6.90
CA TYR A 87 -14.94 16.82 -6.48
C TYR A 87 -14.55 17.78 -7.62
N GLN A 88 -13.78 17.30 -8.59
CA GLN A 88 -13.36 18.08 -9.76
C GLN A 88 -14.41 18.06 -10.89
N ASN A 89 -15.48 17.27 -10.72
CA ASN A 89 -16.51 17.06 -11.75
C ASN A 89 -15.93 16.63 -13.11
N ASP A 90 -14.87 15.80 -13.07
CA ASP A 90 -14.15 15.27 -14.23
C ASP A 90 -14.67 13.90 -14.70
N GLY A 91 -15.92 13.57 -14.32
CA GLY A 91 -16.62 12.37 -14.75
C GLY A 91 -16.26 11.13 -13.95
N ASP A 92 -15.72 11.28 -12.72
CA ASP A 92 -15.53 10.15 -11.82
C ASP A 92 -16.86 9.65 -11.23
N SER A 93 -16.89 8.36 -10.90
CA SER A 93 -18.06 7.71 -10.30
C SER A 93 -17.66 6.42 -9.61
N VAL A 94 -18.58 5.90 -8.78
CA VAL A 94 -18.43 4.57 -8.16
C VAL A 94 -18.20 3.50 -9.22
N TYR A 95 -18.98 3.53 -10.33
CA TYR A 95 -18.83 2.58 -11.42
C TYR A 95 -17.48 2.71 -12.13
N ARG A 96 -17.00 3.94 -12.35
CA ARG A 96 -15.70 4.18 -12.99
C ARG A 96 -14.55 3.70 -12.11
N LEU A 97 -14.60 3.98 -10.81
CA LEU A 97 -13.60 3.45 -9.86
C LEU A 97 -13.61 1.91 -9.82
N PHE A 98 -14.80 1.32 -9.82
CA PHE A 98 -14.98 -0.14 -9.91
C PHE A 98 -14.34 -0.68 -11.20
N TYR A 99 -14.70 -0.12 -12.36
CA TYR A 99 -14.19 -0.58 -13.66
C TYR A 99 -12.66 -0.47 -13.75
N ASP A 100 -12.09 0.68 -13.36
CA ASP A 100 -10.65 0.91 -13.39
C ASP A 100 -9.91 -0.08 -12.47
N THR A 101 -10.49 -0.41 -11.32
CA THR A 101 -9.92 -1.38 -10.37
C THR A 101 -9.96 -2.80 -10.92
N ILE A 102 -11.07 -3.21 -11.53
CA ILE A 102 -11.20 -4.53 -12.17
C ILE A 102 -10.22 -4.66 -13.34
N LYS A 103 -10.15 -3.64 -14.20
CA LYS A 103 -9.23 -3.61 -15.35
C LYS A 103 -7.77 -3.61 -14.92
N GLY A 104 -7.41 -2.79 -13.93
CA GLY A 104 -6.05 -2.75 -13.37
C GLY A 104 -5.62 -4.05 -12.69
N GLY A 105 -6.58 -4.87 -12.25
CA GLY A 105 -6.36 -6.21 -11.71
C GLY A 105 -6.50 -7.34 -12.74
N ASP A 106 -6.36 -7.06 -14.04
CA ASP A 106 -6.48 -8.04 -15.14
C ASP A 106 -7.80 -8.86 -15.09
N TYR A 107 -8.90 -8.24 -14.64
CA TYR A 107 -10.22 -8.87 -14.54
C TYR A 107 -10.28 -10.11 -13.64
N ARG A 108 -9.39 -10.20 -12.62
CA ARG A 108 -9.27 -11.37 -11.75
C ARG A 108 -9.88 -11.20 -10.37
N ALA A 109 -10.26 -9.98 -10.01
CA ALA A 109 -10.90 -9.70 -8.74
C ALA A 109 -12.39 -10.10 -8.76
N ARG A 110 -12.96 -10.33 -7.57
CA ARG A 110 -14.40 -10.52 -7.41
C ARG A 110 -15.12 -9.19 -7.61
N GLU A 111 -15.93 -9.08 -8.66
CA GLU A 111 -16.63 -7.85 -9.01
C GLU A 111 -17.48 -7.30 -7.87
N ALA A 112 -18.26 -8.15 -7.20
CA ALA A 112 -19.11 -7.72 -6.09
C ALA A 112 -18.32 -7.07 -4.93
N ASN A 113 -17.12 -7.58 -4.62
CA ASN A 113 -16.27 -7.03 -3.57
C ASN A 113 -15.66 -5.68 -4.00
N VAL A 114 -15.20 -5.59 -5.25
CA VAL A 114 -14.61 -4.36 -5.79
C VAL A 114 -15.66 -3.27 -5.93
N TYR A 115 -16.87 -3.62 -6.38
CA TYR A 115 -17.98 -2.66 -6.45
C TYR A 115 -18.31 -2.11 -5.07
N ARG A 116 -18.42 -3.00 -4.05
CA ARG A 116 -18.67 -2.58 -2.67
C ARG A 116 -17.57 -1.69 -2.13
N LEU A 117 -16.30 -1.98 -2.44
CA LEU A 117 -15.18 -1.13 -2.07
C LEU A 117 -15.31 0.28 -2.67
N ALA A 118 -15.67 0.36 -3.95
CA ALA A 118 -15.88 1.63 -4.64
C ALA A 118 -17.05 2.43 -4.04
N GLU A 119 -18.17 1.76 -3.68
CA GLU A 119 -19.28 2.41 -2.99
C GLU A 119 -18.88 3.01 -1.64
N VAL A 120 -18.19 2.24 -0.80
CA VAL A 120 -17.85 2.70 0.56
C VAL A 120 -16.65 3.65 0.59
N SER A 121 -15.94 3.81 -0.52
CA SER A 121 -14.73 4.65 -0.58
C SER A 121 -14.96 6.07 -0.11
N ASN A 122 -16.12 6.65 -0.45
CA ASN A 122 -16.50 8.00 -0.05
C ASN A 122 -16.66 8.13 1.47
N ASN A 123 -17.34 7.17 2.09
CA ASN A 123 -17.55 7.13 3.53
C ASN A 123 -16.24 6.90 4.28
N ILE A 124 -15.30 6.14 3.69
CA ILE A 124 -13.97 5.90 4.28
C ILE A 124 -13.18 7.20 4.36
N ILE A 125 -13.20 8.04 3.31
CA ILE A 125 -12.55 9.35 3.35
C ILE A 125 -13.16 10.22 4.46
N ASP A 126 -14.48 10.29 4.54
CA ASP A 126 -15.17 11.09 5.56
C ASP A 126 -14.84 10.60 6.97
N GLN A 127 -14.79 9.29 7.17
CA GLN A 127 -14.36 8.69 8.44
C GLN A 127 -12.91 9.06 8.78
N CYS A 128 -12.00 8.98 7.83
CA CYS A 128 -10.60 9.37 8.03
C CYS A 128 -10.47 10.85 8.42
N VAL A 129 -11.23 11.74 7.76
CA VAL A 129 -11.29 13.17 8.14
C VAL A 129 -11.79 13.33 9.57
N ALA A 130 -12.88 12.64 9.95
CA ALA A 130 -13.42 12.67 11.31
C ALA A 130 -12.44 12.09 12.35
N GLN A 131 -11.54 11.19 11.96
CA GLN A 131 -10.46 10.66 12.79
C GLN A 131 -9.27 11.62 12.93
N GLY A 132 -9.29 12.76 12.23
CA GLY A 132 -8.24 13.79 12.28
C GLY A 132 -7.11 13.59 11.27
N VAL A 133 -7.31 12.81 10.22
CA VAL A 133 -6.32 12.67 9.15
C VAL A 133 -6.19 14.00 8.39
N PRO A 134 -4.99 14.61 8.35
CA PRO A 134 -4.76 15.93 7.75
C PRO A 134 -4.55 15.82 6.24
N PHE A 135 -5.59 15.43 5.51
CA PHE A 135 -5.55 15.47 4.05
C PHE A 135 -5.27 16.89 3.54
N ALA A 136 -4.53 17.00 2.44
CA ALA A 136 -4.35 18.24 1.75
C ALA A 136 -5.71 18.86 1.38
N ARG A 137 -5.76 20.21 1.38
CA ARG A 137 -6.98 20.97 1.08
C ARG A 137 -6.71 21.99 0.01
N GLU A 138 -7.73 22.25 -0.80
CA GLU A 138 -7.78 23.38 -1.70
C GLU A 138 -7.99 24.69 -0.92
N TYR A 139 -7.76 25.83 -1.58
CA TYR A 139 -7.92 27.14 -0.98
C TYR A 139 -9.32 27.36 -0.39
N GLY A 140 -10.36 26.82 -1.04
CA GLY A 140 -11.74 26.87 -0.56
C GLY A 140 -12.07 25.91 0.61
N GLY A 141 -11.07 25.19 1.15
CA GLY A 141 -11.24 24.29 2.31
C GLY A 141 -11.70 22.87 1.96
N GLN A 142 -12.05 22.59 0.72
CA GLN A 142 -12.36 21.24 0.27
C GLN A 142 -11.10 20.36 0.26
N LEU A 143 -11.28 19.03 0.36
CA LEU A 143 -10.16 18.10 0.25
C LEU A 143 -9.56 18.16 -1.14
N ALA A 144 -8.25 18.38 -1.22
CA ALA A 144 -7.51 18.31 -2.47
C ALA A 144 -7.47 16.86 -2.97
N ASN A 145 -7.65 16.68 -4.26
CA ASN A 145 -7.47 15.40 -4.93
C ASN A 145 -6.71 15.59 -6.24
N ARG A 146 -6.12 14.49 -6.71
CA ARG A 146 -5.32 14.50 -7.93
C ARG A 146 -5.48 13.22 -8.73
N SER A 147 -5.15 13.25 -10.00
CA SER A 147 -4.90 12.07 -10.80
C SER A 147 -3.60 11.42 -10.36
N PHE A 148 -3.59 10.09 -10.22
CA PHE A 148 -2.43 9.35 -9.75
C PHE A 148 -2.48 7.89 -10.18
N GLY A 149 -1.32 7.32 -10.51
CA GLY A 149 -1.20 5.89 -10.77
C GLY A 149 -1.94 5.39 -12.02
N GLY A 150 -2.04 6.20 -13.07
CA GLY A 150 -2.72 5.87 -14.32
C GLY A 150 -4.23 6.16 -14.33
N ALA A 151 -4.79 6.70 -13.23
CA ALA A 151 -6.16 7.19 -13.24
C ALA A 151 -6.26 8.48 -14.07
N GLN A 152 -7.24 8.54 -14.97
CA GLN A 152 -7.48 9.70 -15.82
C GLN A 152 -8.38 10.76 -15.16
N VAL A 153 -8.78 10.54 -13.91
CA VAL A 153 -9.62 11.42 -13.12
C VAL A 153 -8.98 11.72 -11.78
N SER A 154 -9.34 12.84 -11.19
CA SER A 154 -8.81 13.31 -9.92
C SER A 154 -9.57 12.66 -8.76
N ARG A 155 -9.11 11.50 -8.29
CA ARG A 155 -9.75 10.73 -7.21
C ARG A 155 -8.83 10.37 -6.04
N THR A 156 -7.56 10.74 -6.11
CA THR A 156 -6.58 10.37 -5.08
C THR A 156 -6.46 11.45 -4.02
N PHE A 157 -6.87 11.14 -2.81
CA PHE A 157 -6.75 11.99 -1.62
C PHE A 157 -5.44 11.69 -0.90
N TYR A 158 -4.73 12.71 -0.46
CA TYR A 158 -3.35 12.57 0.02
C TYR A 158 -3.00 13.53 1.16
N ALA A 159 -2.00 13.16 1.94
CA ALA A 159 -1.36 14.00 2.96
C ALA A 159 0.15 14.09 2.64
N LYS A 160 0.50 14.87 1.63
CA LYS A 160 1.85 15.23 1.14
C LYS A 160 2.98 14.29 1.59
N GLY A 161 3.11 13.12 0.95
CA GLY A 161 4.17 12.13 1.24
C GLY A 161 3.95 11.26 2.49
N GLN A 162 3.00 11.59 3.35
CA GLN A 162 2.76 10.94 4.63
C GLN A 162 1.37 10.27 4.73
N THR A 163 0.71 10.01 3.61
CA THR A 163 -0.69 9.55 3.62
C THR A 163 -0.89 8.31 4.47
N GLY A 164 -0.09 7.28 4.30
CA GLY A 164 -0.21 6.04 5.08
C GLY A 164 0.08 6.23 6.56
N GLN A 165 1.08 7.05 6.90
CA GLN A 165 1.38 7.40 8.28
C GLN A 165 0.18 8.09 8.96
N GLN A 166 -0.39 9.08 8.32
CA GLN A 166 -1.51 9.86 8.87
C GLN A 166 -2.78 9.02 8.98
N LEU A 167 -3.08 8.18 7.99
CA LEU A 167 -4.17 7.21 8.06
C LEU A 167 -3.99 6.23 9.22
N LEU A 168 -2.78 5.68 9.38
CA LEU A 168 -2.47 4.76 10.48
C LEU A 168 -2.60 5.43 11.85
N LEU A 169 -2.14 6.67 11.99
CA LEU A 169 -2.29 7.44 13.23
C LEU A 169 -3.75 7.73 13.56
N GLY A 170 -4.59 8.03 12.57
CA GLY A 170 -6.04 8.19 12.74
C GLY A 170 -6.71 6.92 13.23
N ALA A 171 -6.44 5.78 12.58
CA ALA A 171 -6.92 4.47 13.01
C ALA A 171 -6.43 4.10 14.42
N TYR A 172 -5.14 4.36 14.70
CA TYR A 172 -4.53 4.11 16.00
C TYR A 172 -5.15 4.96 17.11
N ALA A 173 -5.44 6.23 16.86
CA ALA A 173 -6.12 7.09 17.81
C ALA A 173 -7.53 6.57 18.14
N SER A 174 -8.28 6.10 17.15
CA SER A 174 -9.58 5.47 17.33
C SER A 174 -9.49 4.17 18.13
N LEU A 175 -8.51 3.33 17.81
CA LEU A 175 -8.23 2.09 18.54
C LEU A 175 -7.92 2.38 20.02
N ASN A 176 -7.03 3.34 20.30
CA ASN A 176 -6.64 3.69 21.68
C ASN A 176 -7.80 4.24 22.50
N ARG A 177 -8.74 4.95 21.88
CA ARG A 177 -9.99 5.34 22.59
C ARG A 177 -10.75 4.12 23.10
N GLN A 178 -10.83 3.05 22.32
CA GLN A 178 -11.48 1.81 22.71
C GLN A 178 -10.67 1.01 23.72
N VAL A 179 -9.35 1.01 23.63
CA VAL A 179 -8.47 0.44 24.65
C VAL A 179 -8.66 1.15 25.98
N LYS A 180 -8.67 2.50 25.99
CA LYS A 180 -8.95 3.29 27.20
C LYS A 180 -10.34 3.03 27.78
N LYS A 181 -11.33 2.81 26.92
CA LYS A 181 -12.73 2.49 27.33
C LYS A 181 -12.86 1.06 27.87
N GLY A 182 -11.88 0.18 27.62
CA GLY A 182 -11.88 -1.21 28.04
C GLY A 182 -12.63 -2.18 27.11
N THR A 183 -13.15 -1.71 25.96
CA THR A 183 -13.82 -2.59 24.96
C THR A 183 -12.81 -3.32 24.09
N VAL A 184 -11.59 -2.83 24.01
CA VAL A 184 -10.49 -3.50 23.30
C VAL A 184 -9.34 -3.77 24.27
N LYS A 185 -8.89 -5.02 24.34
CA LYS A 185 -7.64 -5.42 24.99
C LYS A 185 -6.59 -5.66 23.95
N GLN A 186 -5.45 -4.97 24.05
CA GLN A 186 -4.37 -5.05 23.07
C GLN A 186 -3.21 -5.89 23.60
N PHE A 187 -2.72 -6.80 22.74
CA PHE A 187 -1.60 -7.69 22.99
C PHE A 187 -0.48 -7.35 21.99
N THR A 188 0.53 -6.61 22.44
CA THR A 188 1.72 -6.32 21.65
C THR A 188 2.81 -7.36 21.89
N ARG A 189 3.66 -7.61 20.87
CA ARG A 189 4.69 -8.67 20.89
C ARG A 189 4.08 -10.07 21.08
N TYR A 190 2.95 -10.31 20.42
CA TYR A 190 2.32 -11.61 20.35
C TYR A 190 2.29 -12.11 18.91
N GLU A 191 2.83 -13.28 18.69
CA GLU A 191 2.80 -13.99 17.41
C GLU A 191 1.71 -15.03 17.40
N MET A 192 0.78 -14.96 16.43
CA MET A 192 -0.20 -16.00 16.22
C MET A 192 0.50 -17.23 15.61
N LEU A 193 0.43 -18.37 16.29
CA LEU A 193 1.01 -19.63 15.86
C LEU A 193 -0.01 -20.51 15.12
N ASP A 194 -1.26 -20.52 15.56
CA ASP A 194 -2.28 -21.39 14.98
C ASP A 194 -3.70 -20.85 15.13
N LEU A 195 -4.58 -21.30 14.24
CA LEU A 195 -6.03 -21.04 14.28
C LEU A 195 -6.75 -22.24 14.88
N VAL A 196 -7.56 -22.02 15.91
CA VAL A 196 -8.36 -23.06 16.55
C VAL A 196 -9.69 -23.19 15.82
N ILE A 197 -9.94 -24.39 15.27
CA ILE A 197 -11.20 -24.76 14.62
C ILE A 197 -11.92 -25.79 15.48
N ILE A 198 -13.17 -25.51 15.84
CA ILE A 198 -14.07 -26.43 16.56
C ILE A 198 -15.38 -26.48 15.79
N ASP A 199 -15.85 -27.66 15.42
CA ASP A 199 -17.06 -27.88 14.65
C ASP A 199 -17.12 -27.05 13.35
N GLY A 200 -16.01 -26.99 12.64
CA GLY A 200 -15.88 -26.22 11.37
C GLY A 200 -15.91 -24.69 11.54
N ARG A 201 -15.77 -24.18 12.76
CA ARG A 201 -15.81 -22.74 13.07
C ARG A 201 -14.52 -22.28 13.72
N ALA A 202 -14.02 -21.10 13.33
CA ALA A 202 -12.91 -20.45 14.00
C ALA A 202 -13.35 -20.02 15.41
N ARG A 203 -12.74 -20.59 16.44
CA ARG A 203 -13.12 -20.42 17.85
C ARG A 203 -12.03 -19.79 18.71
N GLY A 204 -10.91 -19.45 18.12
CA GLY A 204 -9.82 -18.83 18.83
C GLY A 204 -8.49 -18.96 18.11
N ILE A 205 -7.43 -18.58 18.81
CA ILE A 205 -6.05 -18.70 18.33
C ILE A 205 -5.14 -19.25 19.42
N ILE A 206 -4.02 -19.82 18.97
CA ILE A 206 -2.85 -20.06 19.82
C ILE A 206 -1.82 -18.98 19.47
N ALA A 207 -1.30 -18.30 20.47
CA ALA A 207 -0.33 -17.25 20.29
C ALA A 207 0.86 -17.40 21.25
N ARG A 208 2.03 -16.94 20.82
CA ARG A 208 3.23 -16.91 21.62
C ARG A 208 3.51 -15.48 22.06
N ASN A 209 3.73 -15.30 23.34
CA ASN A 209 4.27 -14.06 23.90
C ASN A 209 5.78 -14.01 23.54
N LEU A 210 6.18 -13.05 22.73
CA LEU A 210 7.56 -12.93 22.25
C LEU A 210 8.52 -12.38 23.31
N VAL A 211 8.02 -11.94 24.46
CA VAL A 211 8.84 -11.46 25.58
C VAL A 211 9.17 -12.61 26.53
N THR A 212 8.15 -13.42 26.87
CA THR A 212 8.33 -14.52 27.84
C THR A 212 8.58 -15.88 27.18
N GLY A 213 8.22 -16.02 25.89
CA GLY A 213 8.25 -17.31 25.17
C GLY A 213 7.03 -18.19 25.44
N GLU A 214 6.13 -17.81 26.34
CA GLU A 214 4.96 -18.61 26.71
C GLU A 214 3.97 -18.73 25.58
N ILE A 215 3.35 -19.90 25.47
CA ILE A 215 2.30 -20.21 24.51
C ILE A 215 0.95 -20.15 25.22
N GLU A 216 0.09 -19.27 24.74
CA GLU A 216 -1.21 -18.99 25.33
C GLU A 216 -2.34 -19.31 24.37
N ARG A 217 -3.51 -19.64 24.91
CA ARG A 217 -4.74 -19.91 24.17
C ARG A 217 -5.74 -18.79 24.39
N PHE A 218 -6.33 -18.32 23.30
CA PHE A 218 -7.35 -17.28 23.33
C PHE A 218 -8.60 -17.78 22.64
N ALA A 219 -9.71 -17.84 23.36
CA ALA A 219 -11.00 -18.23 22.81
C ALA A 219 -11.78 -17.01 22.31
N ALA A 220 -12.57 -17.20 21.26
CA ALA A 220 -13.43 -16.15 20.72
C ALA A 220 -14.61 -16.73 19.92
N HIS A 221 -15.62 -15.88 19.70
CA HIS A 221 -16.78 -16.21 18.88
C HIS A 221 -16.51 -15.99 17.39
N ALA A 222 -15.56 -15.11 17.07
CA ALA A 222 -15.08 -14.87 15.69
C ALA A 222 -13.62 -14.45 15.70
N VAL A 223 -12.92 -14.74 14.60
CA VAL A 223 -11.52 -14.34 14.37
C VAL A 223 -11.42 -13.57 13.07
N VAL A 224 -10.84 -12.37 13.14
CA VAL A 224 -10.55 -11.50 12.00
C VAL A 224 -9.04 -11.53 11.76
N ILE A 225 -8.63 -11.95 10.58
CA ILE A 225 -7.23 -11.93 10.15
C ILE A 225 -6.97 -10.67 9.32
N ALA A 226 -6.10 -9.79 9.82
CA ALA A 226 -5.76 -8.51 9.23
C ALA A 226 -4.24 -8.26 9.23
N THR A 227 -3.47 -9.29 8.90
CA THR A 227 -2.01 -9.32 9.01
C THR A 227 -1.28 -8.75 7.79
N GLY A 228 -2.00 -8.18 6.84
CA GLY A 228 -1.44 -7.60 5.63
C GLY A 228 -0.99 -8.65 4.62
N GLY A 229 -0.08 -8.25 3.75
CA GLY A 229 0.43 -9.09 2.67
C GLY A 229 1.65 -9.92 3.08
N TYR A 230 2.27 -10.55 2.09
CA TYR A 230 3.42 -11.46 2.26
C TYR A 230 4.60 -11.10 1.33
N GLY A 231 4.76 -9.82 0.99
CA GLY A 231 5.85 -9.37 0.13
C GLY A 231 7.24 -9.76 0.61
N ASN A 232 7.41 -9.99 1.93
CA ASN A 232 8.69 -10.36 2.54
C ASN A 232 9.10 -11.84 2.36
N VAL A 233 8.29 -12.65 1.67
CA VAL A 233 8.74 -13.96 1.19
C VAL A 233 9.66 -13.83 -0.04
N TYR A 234 9.69 -12.66 -0.65
CA TYR A 234 10.55 -12.37 -1.80
C TYR A 234 11.82 -11.63 -1.39
N PHE A 235 12.91 -11.92 -2.09
CA PHE A 235 14.19 -11.28 -1.85
C PHE A 235 14.14 -9.76 -2.09
N LEU A 236 14.73 -8.98 -1.19
CA LEU A 236 14.77 -7.51 -1.22
C LEU A 236 13.40 -6.85 -1.39
N SER A 237 12.41 -7.33 -0.67
CA SER A 237 11.09 -6.71 -0.64
C SER A 237 11.12 -5.26 -0.14
N THR A 238 10.15 -4.47 -0.59
CA THR A 238 9.86 -3.12 -0.06
C THR A 238 8.94 -3.15 1.16
N ASN A 239 8.38 -4.32 1.52
CA ASN A 239 7.43 -4.46 2.63
C ASN A 239 8.13 -4.53 4.00
N ALA A 240 7.39 -4.20 5.05
CA ALA A 240 7.86 -4.39 6.42
C ALA A 240 8.14 -5.88 6.71
N MET A 241 9.11 -6.16 7.57
CA MET A 241 9.57 -7.52 7.87
C MET A 241 8.47 -8.45 8.37
N ALA A 242 7.45 -7.93 9.04
CA ALA A 242 6.31 -8.71 9.51
C ALA A 242 5.31 -9.11 8.39
N SER A 243 5.48 -8.61 7.15
CA SER A 243 4.65 -8.99 6.01
C SER A 243 5.14 -10.31 5.39
N ASN A 244 5.14 -11.38 6.17
CA ASN A 244 5.75 -12.67 5.84
C ASN A 244 4.74 -13.79 5.53
N GLY A 245 3.43 -13.53 5.66
CA GLY A 245 2.37 -14.48 5.31
C GLY A 245 2.17 -15.64 6.29
N SER A 246 2.91 -15.73 7.38
CA SER A 246 2.85 -16.88 8.31
C SER A 246 1.41 -17.18 8.77
N VAL A 247 0.68 -16.18 9.24
CA VAL A 247 -0.70 -16.34 9.71
C VAL A 247 -1.65 -16.77 8.58
N ALA A 248 -1.51 -16.18 7.39
CA ALA A 248 -2.34 -16.51 6.24
C ALA A 248 -2.16 -17.99 5.84
N VAL A 249 -0.93 -18.49 5.85
CA VAL A 249 -0.60 -19.89 5.55
C VAL A 249 -1.18 -20.83 6.62
N GLN A 250 -1.09 -20.47 7.90
CA GLN A 250 -1.71 -21.28 8.96
C GLN A 250 -3.23 -21.36 8.81
N CYS A 251 -3.88 -20.25 8.49
CA CYS A 251 -5.32 -20.27 8.21
C CYS A 251 -5.67 -21.14 6.99
N TYR A 252 -4.85 -21.08 5.94
CA TYR A 252 -5.01 -21.92 4.76
C TYR A 252 -4.89 -23.42 5.10
N HIS A 253 -3.90 -23.81 5.90
CA HIS A 253 -3.75 -25.20 6.37
C HIS A 253 -4.94 -25.68 7.21
N LYS A 254 -5.65 -24.77 7.86
CA LYS A 254 -6.90 -25.06 8.60
C LYS A 254 -8.16 -25.01 7.74
N GLY A 255 -8.03 -24.90 6.42
CA GLY A 255 -9.14 -24.98 5.47
C GLY A 255 -9.71 -23.63 5.02
N ALA A 256 -9.09 -22.50 5.38
CA ALA A 256 -9.46 -21.22 4.81
C ALA A 256 -9.07 -21.12 3.33
N TYR A 257 -9.91 -20.51 2.51
CA TYR A 257 -9.57 -20.27 1.12
C TYR A 257 -8.54 -19.14 0.99
N PHE A 258 -7.59 -19.33 0.10
CA PHE A 258 -6.60 -18.31 -0.25
C PHE A 258 -6.92 -17.80 -1.66
N ALA A 259 -7.23 -16.52 -1.78
CA ALA A 259 -7.57 -15.91 -3.07
C ALA A 259 -6.33 -15.26 -3.70
N ASN A 260 -6.13 -15.49 -4.98
CA ASN A 260 -5.10 -14.87 -5.82
C ASN A 260 -3.67 -14.94 -5.22
N PRO A 261 -3.15 -16.13 -4.84
CA PRO A 261 -1.85 -16.23 -4.14
C PRO A 261 -0.66 -15.81 -5.02
N ALA A 262 -0.81 -15.79 -6.34
CA ALA A 262 0.23 -15.35 -7.26
C ALA A 262 0.38 -13.82 -7.35
N TYR A 263 -0.55 -13.05 -6.76
CA TYR A 263 -0.51 -11.60 -6.81
C TYR A 263 0.17 -11.01 -5.56
N ALA A 264 1.49 -10.93 -5.61
CA ALA A 264 2.24 -10.11 -4.67
C ALA A 264 2.54 -8.75 -5.31
N GLN A 265 2.21 -7.67 -4.61
CA GLN A 265 2.55 -6.33 -5.05
C GLN A 265 3.85 -5.88 -4.38
N ILE A 266 4.85 -5.53 -5.19
CA ILE A 266 6.09 -4.90 -4.75
C ILE A 266 6.05 -3.43 -5.20
N HIS A 267 6.49 -2.52 -4.34
CA HIS A 267 6.54 -1.10 -4.68
C HIS A 267 7.63 -0.87 -5.75
N PRO A 268 7.31 -0.38 -6.95
CA PRO A 268 8.25 -0.36 -8.07
C PRO A 268 9.26 0.78 -8.00
N THR A 269 8.96 1.85 -7.26
CA THR A 269 9.86 2.98 -7.09
C THR A 269 10.57 2.88 -5.76
N CYS A 270 11.87 2.60 -5.79
CA CYS A 270 12.69 2.40 -4.60
C CYS A 270 14.14 2.81 -4.86
N ILE A 271 14.87 3.11 -3.80
CA ILE A 271 16.32 3.32 -3.87
C ILE A 271 16.98 1.95 -4.04
N PRO A 272 17.97 1.79 -4.93
CA PRO A 272 18.75 0.57 -5.06
C PRO A 272 19.38 0.14 -3.73
N ALA A 273 19.66 -1.16 -3.60
CA ALA A 273 20.34 -1.67 -2.41
C ALA A 273 21.76 -1.10 -2.30
N HIS A 274 22.12 -0.71 -1.10
CA HIS A 274 23.47 -0.24 -0.75
C HIS A 274 24.11 -1.19 0.26
N GLY A 275 25.17 -1.86 -0.15
CA GLY A 275 25.93 -2.77 0.71
C GLY A 275 25.29 -4.16 0.89
N GLU A 276 26.06 -5.03 1.52
CA GLU A 276 25.73 -6.46 1.64
C GLU A 276 24.66 -6.78 2.70
N PHE A 277 24.46 -5.89 3.66
CA PHE A 277 23.58 -6.13 4.81
C PHE A 277 22.18 -5.53 4.70
N GLN A 278 21.85 -4.93 3.56
CA GLN A 278 20.53 -4.35 3.37
C GLN A 278 19.50 -5.45 3.15
N SER A 279 18.61 -5.64 4.12
CA SER A 279 17.60 -6.70 4.11
C SER A 279 16.34 -6.38 3.30
N LYS A 280 16.11 -5.09 3.02
CA LYS A 280 14.97 -4.63 2.21
C LYS A 280 15.30 -3.37 1.44
N LEU A 281 14.52 -3.09 0.36
CA LEU A 281 14.64 -1.85 -0.39
C LEU A 281 13.92 -0.70 0.31
N THR A 282 14.52 0.49 0.26
CA THR A 282 13.88 1.73 0.70
C THR A 282 12.93 2.21 -0.39
N LEU A 283 11.63 2.20 -0.10
CA LEU A 283 10.64 2.70 -1.04
C LEU A 283 10.64 4.23 -1.12
N MET A 284 10.35 4.74 -2.30
CA MET A 284 10.16 6.16 -2.57
C MET A 284 8.74 6.43 -3.06
N SER A 285 8.28 7.66 -2.91
CA SER A 285 6.93 8.02 -3.36
C SER A 285 6.81 7.88 -4.88
N GLU A 286 5.74 7.24 -5.34
CA GLU A 286 5.34 7.24 -6.75
C GLU A 286 5.12 8.65 -7.31
N SER A 287 4.82 9.63 -6.44
CA SER A 287 4.67 11.04 -6.82
C SER A 287 5.92 11.61 -7.49
N LEU A 288 7.09 11.03 -7.26
CA LEU A 288 8.32 11.44 -7.95
C LEU A 288 8.22 11.32 -9.48
N ARG A 289 7.38 10.42 -9.98
CA ARG A 289 7.14 10.29 -11.41
C ARG A 289 6.27 11.40 -12.01
N ASN A 290 5.59 12.20 -11.17
CA ASN A 290 4.86 13.39 -11.63
C ASN A 290 5.83 14.50 -12.03
N ASP A 291 6.98 14.58 -11.34
CA ASP A 291 7.95 15.64 -11.49
C ASP A 291 9.26 15.14 -12.15
N GLY A 292 9.50 13.84 -12.17
CA GLY A 292 10.70 13.22 -12.73
C GLY A 292 10.42 12.44 -14.00
N ARG A 293 11.34 12.55 -14.96
CA ARG A 293 11.33 11.82 -16.24
C ARG A 293 12.19 10.55 -16.13
N ILE A 294 11.60 9.38 -16.40
CA ILE A 294 12.32 8.11 -16.33
C ILE A 294 13.13 7.89 -17.59
N TRP A 295 14.43 7.57 -17.45
CA TRP A 295 15.33 7.35 -18.58
C TRP A 295 16.43 6.33 -18.32
N VAL A 296 17.01 5.83 -19.41
CA VAL A 296 18.25 5.04 -19.45
C VAL A 296 19.15 5.60 -20.59
N PRO A 297 20.46 5.32 -20.60
CA PRO A 297 21.30 5.66 -21.76
C PRO A 297 20.78 4.98 -23.05
N LYS A 298 20.90 5.65 -24.19
CA LYS A 298 20.59 5.05 -25.50
C LYS A 298 21.60 3.99 -25.94
N LYS A 299 22.84 4.07 -25.45
CA LYS A 299 23.92 3.14 -25.79
C LYS A 299 24.23 2.23 -24.61
N LYS A 300 24.46 0.95 -24.88
CA LYS A 300 24.83 -0.03 -23.86
C LYS A 300 26.18 0.26 -23.24
N GLU A 301 27.12 0.71 -24.09
CA GLU A 301 28.47 1.10 -23.68
C GLU A 301 28.46 2.20 -22.62
N ASP A 302 27.55 3.17 -22.75
CA ASP A 302 27.38 4.23 -21.76
C ASP A 302 26.82 3.68 -20.45
N ALA A 303 25.84 2.75 -20.50
CA ALA A 303 25.32 2.10 -19.32
C ALA A 303 26.40 1.26 -18.61
N GLU A 304 27.25 0.57 -19.35
CA GLU A 304 28.40 -0.20 -18.83
C GLU A 304 29.46 0.72 -18.21
N ALA A 305 29.78 1.83 -18.89
CA ALA A 305 30.73 2.82 -18.39
C ALA A 305 30.26 3.47 -17.07
N ILE A 306 28.94 3.75 -16.96
CA ILE A 306 28.32 4.25 -15.73
C ILE A 306 28.43 3.20 -14.61
N ARG A 307 28.08 1.93 -14.87
CA ARG A 307 28.19 0.84 -13.89
C ARG A 307 29.62 0.63 -13.42
N ALA A 308 30.59 0.82 -14.31
CA ALA A 308 32.01 0.74 -14.00
C ALA A 308 32.55 2.01 -13.31
N GLY A 309 31.76 3.05 -13.09
CA GLY A 309 32.18 4.31 -12.50
C GLY A 309 33.07 5.18 -13.40
N LYS A 310 33.16 4.84 -14.70
CA LYS A 310 33.97 5.57 -15.69
C LYS A 310 33.26 6.78 -16.30
N LEU A 311 31.94 6.80 -16.26
CA LEU A 311 31.10 7.86 -16.80
C LEU A 311 30.06 8.27 -15.78
N LYS A 312 29.79 9.56 -15.63
CA LYS A 312 28.74 10.05 -14.73
C LYS A 312 27.42 10.22 -15.51
N PRO A 313 26.26 9.96 -14.88
CA PRO A 313 24.96 10.19 -15.52
C PRO A 313 24.75 11.61 -16.04
N THR A 314 25.37 12.60 -15.37
CA THR A 314 25.34 14.01 -15.78
C THR A 314 26.07 14.30 -17.09
N ASP A 315 27.03 13.46 -17.46
CA ASP A 315 27.82 13.65 -18.67
C ASP A 315 27.06 13.14 -19.91
N ILE A 316 25.98 12.34 -19.72
CA ILE A 316 25.10 11.91 -20.81
C ILE A 316 24.23 13.09 -21.26
N LYS A 317 24.41 13.51 -22.52
CA LYS A 317 23.61 14.56 -23.13
C LYS A 317 22.15 14.14 -23.22
N GLU A 318 21.23 15.09 -23.25
CA GLU A 318 19.79 14.80 -23.31
C GLU A 318 19.40 14.00 -24.56
N GLU A 319 20.02 14.30 -25.68
CA GLU A 319 19.85 13.57 -26.95
C GLU A 319 20.27 12.10 -26.88
N ASP A 320 21.16 11.71 -25.95
CA ASP A 320 21.64 10.35 -25.73
C ASP A 320 20.87 9.62 -24.62
N ARG A 321 19.80 10.22 -24.08
CA ARG A 321 18.89 9.62 -23.09
C ARG A 321 17.67 9.02 -23.77
N ASP A 322 17.32 7.79 -23.42
CA ASP A 322 16.06 7.15 -23.83
C ASP A 322 15.01 7.33 -22.76
N TYR A 323 14.10 8.28 -22.94
CA TYR A 323 12.89 8.47 -22.13
C TYR A 323 11.83 7.47 -22.61
N TYR A 324 12.08 6.19 -22.40
CA TYR A 324 11.37 5.08 -23.01
C TYR A 324 9.88 5.00 -22.68
N LEU A 325 9.43 5.50 -21.51
CA LEU A 325 8.00 5.55 -21.17
C LEU A 325 7.27 6.59 -22.02
N GLU A 326 7.84 7.77 -22.17
CA GLU A 326 7.27 8.84 -22.99
C GLU A 326 7.18 8.41 -24.47
N ARG A 327 8.24 7.76 -24.97
CA ARG A 327 8.28 7.25 -26.34
C ARG A 327 7.29 6.11 -26.61
N ARG A 328 7.13 5.19 -25.66
CA ARG A 328 6.27 4.01 -25.81
C ARG A 328 4.81 4.30 -25.53
N TYR A 329 4.54 5.21 -24.59
CA TYR A 329 3.21 5.50 -24.08
C TYR A 329 2.93 7.00 -24.09
N PRO A 330 2.87 7.65 -25.25
CA PRO A 330 2.80 9.11 -25.35
C PRO A 330 1.58 9.74 -24.66
N ALA A 331 0.48 8.97 -24.52
CA ALA A 331 -0.74 9.45 -23.83
C ALA A 331 -0.57 9.57 -22.29
N PHE A 332 0.37 8.85 -21.68
CA PHE A 332 0.58 8.81 -20.23
C PHE A 332 1.98 9.22 -19.82
N GLY A 333 2.96 9.07 -20.70
CA GLY A 333 4.37 9.33 -20.40
C GLY A 333 4.85 8.60 -19.13
N ASN A 334 5.44 9.34 -18.21
CA ASN A 334 5.93 8.80 -16.94
C ASN A 334 4.81 8.39 -15.97
N LEU A 335 3.55 8.77 -16.23
CA LEU A 335 2.39 8.49 -15.38
C LEU A 335 1.64 7.20 -15.75
N VAL A 336 2.22 6.35 -16.59
CA VAL A 336 1.67 5.01 -16.87
C VAL A 336 1.47 4.23 -15.56
N PRO A 337 0.52 3.26 -15.52
CA PRO A 337 0.33 2.37 -14.37
C PRO A 337 1.64 1.73 -13.92
N ARG A 338 1.75 1.44 -12.62
CA ARG A 338 2.98 0.91 -11.99
C ARG A 338 3.52 -0.34 -12.66
N ASP A 339 2.63 -1.28 -12.95
CA ASP A 339 2.97 -2.54 -13.60
C ASP A 339 3.52 -2.33 -15.01
N VAL A 340 2.95 -1.38 -15.75
CA VAL A 340 3.45 -1.00 -17.09
C VAL A 340 4.84 -0.37 -16.98
N ALA A 341 5.04 0.57 -16.06
CA ALA A 341 6.34 1.21 -15.82
C ALA A 341 7.40 0.18 -15.42
N SER A 342 7.04 -0.75 -14.52
CA SER A 342 7.94 -1.81 -14.05
C SER A 342 8.34 -2.77 -15.17
N ARG A 343 7.40 -3.26 -15.94
CA ARG A 343 7.70 -4.15 -17.08
C ARG A 343 8.58 -3.46 -18.12
N ALA A 344 8.28 -2.21 -18.45
CA ALA A 344 9.07 -1.44 -19.40
C ALA A 344 10.50 -1.18 -18.92
N ALA A 345 10.67 -0.88 -17.62
CA ALA A 345 11.99 -0.74 -17.03
C ALA A 345 12.75 -2.08 -17.04
N LYS A 346 12.08 -3.21 -16.66
CA LYS A 346 12.69 -4.54 -16.73
C LYS A 346 13.21 -4.84 -18.13
N GLU A 347 12.42 -4.63 -19.16
CA GLU A 347 12.85 -4.84 -20.54
C GLU A 347 14.12 -4.03 -20.90
N ARG A 348 14.24 -2.79 -20.41
CA ARG A 348 15.45 -2.00 -20.61
C ARG A 348 16.65 -2.58 -19.86
N CYS A 349 16.45 -2.99 -18.61
CA CYS A 349 17.51 -3.62 -17.81
C CYS A 349 17.97 -4.95 -18.42
N ASP A 350 17.05 -5.83 -18.78
CA ASP A 350 17.34 -7.13 -19.41
C ASP A 350 18.04 -6.96 -20.78
N ALA A 351 17.72 -5.89 -21.50
CA ALA A 351 18.38 -5.56 -22.76
C ALA A 351 19.78 -4.94 -22.58
N GLY A 352 20.26 -4.74 -21.34
CA GLY A 352 21.60 -4.25 -21.04
C GLY A 352 21.73 -2.73 -20.85
N TYR A 353 20.62 -1.98 -20.88
CA TYR A 353 20.63 -0.52 -20.70
C TYR A 353 20.45 -0.11 -19.22
N GLY A 354 20.24 -1.07 -18.32
CA GLY A 354 20.06 -0.79 -16.90
C GLY A 354 21.31 -0.18 -16.27
N VAL A 355 21.08 0.68 -15.29
CA VAL A 355 22.10 1.39 -14.53
C VAL A 355 22.16 0.89 -13.08
N GLY A 356 22.93 1.55 -12.21
CA GLY A 356 23.16 1.07 -10.85
C GLY A 356 24.19 -0.06 -10.80
N ALA A 357 24.69 -0.37 -9.61
CA ALA A 357 25.72 -1.37 -9.42
C ALA A 357 25.35 -2.76 -9.95
N THR A 358 24.06 -3.09 -9.95
CA THR A 358 23.52 -4.38 -10.40
C THR A 358 23.04 -4.39 -11.84
N GLY A 359 22.92 -3.23 -12.51
CA GLY A 359 22.32 -3.10 -13.82
C GLY A 359 20.77 -3.22 -13.83
N TYR A 360 20.13 -3.27 -12.65
CA TYR A 360 18.68 -3.39 -12.51
C TYR A 360 18.03 -2.11 -11.99
N ALA A 361 18.52 -0.96 -12.43
CA ALA A 361 17.96 0.34 -12.08
C ALA A 361 17.80 1.22 -13.31
N VAL A 362 17.00 2.29 -13.16
CA VAL A 362 16.78 3.34 -14.15
C VAL A 362 16.88 4.69 -13.47
N TYR A 363 17.12 5.77 -14.21
CA TYR A 363 17.21 7.11 -13.68
C TYR A 363 15.87 7.84 -13.67
N LEU A 364 15.74 8.79 -12.72
CA LEU A 364 14.74 9.87 -12.73
C LEU A 364 15.47 11.19 -12.92
N ASP A 365 15.09 11.97 -13.94
CA ASP A 365 15.61 13.31 -14.20
C ASP A 365 14.60 14.37 -13.76
N PHE A 366 14.96 15.21 -12.80
CA PHE A 366 14.14 16.29 -12.26
C PHE A 366 14.53 17.67 -12.80
N LYS A 367 15.40 17.75 -13.82
CA LYS A 367 15.94 19.03 -14.30
C LYS A 367 14.85 20.03 -14.63
N GLU A 368 13.93 19.62 -15.49
CA GLU A 368 12.84 20.49 -15.98
C GLU A 368 11.92 20.94 -14.84
N SER A 369 11.59 20.02 -13.92
CA SER A 369 10.74 20.33 -12.78
C SER A 369 11.42 21.27 -11.78
N ILE A 370 12.73 21.12 -11.57
CA ILE A 370 13.50 22.03 -10.72
C ILE A 370 13.55 23.44 -11.34
N GLU A 371 13.75 23.54 -12.63
CA GLU A 371 13.77 24.80 -13.35
C GLU A 371 12.40 25.51 -13.32
N ARG A 372 11.30 24.75 -13.48
CA ARG A 372 9.93 25.27 -13.53
C ARG A 372 9.34 25.61 -12.14
N LEU A 373 9.54 24.73 -11.16
CA LEU A 373 8.84 24.79 -9.87
C LEU A 373 9.73 25.24 -8.72
N GLY A 374 11.04 25.26 -8.91
CA GLY A 374 12.01 25.39 -7.82
C GLY A 374 12.13 24.12 -7.00
N LYS A 375 13.22 23.98 -6.26
CA LYS A 375 13.59 22.75 -5.54
C LYS A 375 12.60 22.33 -4.44
N GLN A 376 11.94 23.31 -3.82
CA GLN A 376 11.02 23.07 -2.70
C GLN A 376 9.63 22.56 -3.14
N ALA A 377 9.32 22.69 -4.41
CA ALA A 377 8.00 22.35 -4.96
C ALA A 377 7.90 20.94 -5.56
N ILE A 378 8.98 20.16 -5.58
CA ILE A 378 8.98 18.78 -6.11
C ILE A 378 8.12 17.89 -5.22
N GLN A 379 7.05 17.36 -5.81
CA GLN A 379 6.13 16.48 -5.10
C GLN A 379 6.81 15.17 -4.69
N GLY A 380 6.64 14.78 -3.42
CA GLY A 380 7.19 13.53 -2.89
C GLY A 380 8.65 13.57 -2.46
N LEU A 381 9.34 14.70 -2.67
CA LEU A 381 10.56 15.01 -1.96
C LEU A 381 10.21 15.88 -0.76
N ASP A 382 10.30 15.33 0.44
CA ASP A 382 10.19 16.10 1.66
C ASP A 382 11.41 17.03 1.78
N HIS A 383 11.22 18.23 2.32
CA HIS A 383 12.28 19.21 2.55
C HIS A 383 13.48 18.59 3.28
N HIS A 384 13.21 17.72 4.28
CA HIS A 384 14.23 16.98 5.01
C HIS A 384 15.02 15.97 4.15
N VAL A 385 14.42 15.41 3.10
CA VAL A 385 15.14 14.51 2.19
C VAL A 385 16.09 15.32 1.30
N ILE A 386 15.67 16.51 0.86
CA ILE A 386 16.52 17.41 0.06
C ILE A 386 17.68 17.93 0.93
N GLU A 387 17.43 18.31 2.19
CA GLU A 387 18.47 18.76 3.13
C GLU A 387 19.39 17.62 3.56
N SER A 388 18.88 16.44 3.87
CA SER A 388 19.68 15.27 4.25
C SER A 388 20.58 14.77 3.13
N LEU A 389 20.24 15.07 1.89
CA LEU A 389 21.04 14.79 0.70
C LEU A 389 22.04 15.91 0.34
N GLY A 390 22.10 17.05 1.11
CA GLY A 390 23.08 18.13 0.91
C GLY A 390 22.53 19.41 0.28
N GLY A 391 21.24 19.71 0.43
CA GLY A 391 20.63 20.98 0.01
C GLY A 391 20.63 21.21 -1.49
N GLU A 392 21.11 22.37 -1.94
CA GLU A 392 21.14 22.74 -3.36
C GLU A 392 21.91 21.75 -4.24
N GLN A 393 22.98 21.17 -3.70
CA GLN A 393 23.75 20.13 -4.39
C GLN A 393 23.03 18.78 -4.43
N ALA A 394 22.09 18.51 -3.53
CA ALA A 394 21.35 17.26 -3.53
C ALA A 394 20.37 17.13 -4.70
N ALA A 395 19.70 18.21 -5.08
CA ALA A 395 18.86 18.21 -6.26
C ALA A 395 19.68 17.99 -7.54
N ILE A 396 20.91 18.52 -7.59
CA ILE A 396 21.88 18.27 -8.67
C ILE A 396 22.46 16.85 -8.56
N GLN A 397 22.64 16.31 -7.36
CA GLN A 397 23.10 14.94 -7.14
C GLN A 397 22.01 13.90 -7.43
N ILE A 398 20.74 14.17 -7.15
CA ILE A 398 19.60 13.35 -7.59
C ILE A 398 19.58 13.26 -9.12
N LYS A 399 19.90 14.36 -9.80
CA LYS A 399 20.04 14.44 -11.24
C LYS A 399 21.26 13.68 -11.79
N GLY A 400 22.33 13.60 -11.01
CA GLY A 400 23.62 13.01 -11.40
C GLY A 400 23.99 11.69 -10.75
N LYS A 401 23.19 11.20 -9.81
CA LYS A 401 23.39 9.92 -9.12
C LYS A 401 22.17 9.02 -9.32
N GLU A 402 22.35 7.74 -9.14
CA GLU A 402 21.33 6.70 -9.09
C GLU A 402 20.37 6.91 -7.90
N ALA A 403 19.90 8.11 -7.65
CA ALA A 403 19.23 8.45 -6.41
C ALA A 403 17.85 7.80 -6.31
N VAL A 404 17.15 7.66 -7.42
CA VAL A 404 15.84 7.01 -7.47
C VAL A 404 15.77 6.11 -8.70
N ALA A 405 15.40 4.87 -8.48
CA ALA A 405 15.32 3.89 -9.53
C ALA A 405 14.06 3.05 -9.41
N SER A 406 13.51 2.61 -10.54
CA SER A 406 12.59 1.51 -10.59
C SER A 406 13.38 0.22 -10.60
N ARG A 407 13.03 -0.72 -9.70
CA ARG A 407 13.68 -2.01 -9.60
C ARG A 407 12.66 -3.15 -9.64
N TYR A 408 13.11 -4.26 -10.19
CA TYR A 408 12.43 -5.56 -10.12
C TYR A 408 12.93 -6.34 -8.93
N GLY A 409 12.00 -6.83 -8.14
CA GLY A 409 12.26 -7.85 -7.14
C GLY A 409 11.98 -9.22 -7.69
#